data_d984edd84da40650b4b20aba065a883b
#
_entry.id   d984edd84da40650b4b20aba065a883b
#
_cell.length_a   1.000
_cell.length_b   1.000
_cell.length_c   1.000
_cell.angle_alpha   90.00
_cell.angle_beta   90.00
_cell.angle_gamma   90.00
#
_symmetry.space_group_name_H-M   'P 1'
#
loop_
_entity.id
_entity.type
_entity.pdbx_description
1 polymer ?
#
loop_
_entity_poly.entity_id
_entity_poly.type
_entity_poly.pdbx_seq_one_letter_code
_entity_poly.pdbx_strand_id
1 'polypeptide(L)'
;MSTEPQTFEILLVPEHVVEGSPDDAVRSAVVAPTGQNGASGYPRYSGDGMVADIDPRTRTVEALLVDGSELDYGLKPVLYPPT
;
A
#
# COMPACT_ATOMS: atom_id res chain seq x y z
N MET A 1 -0.58 -26.60 -9.41
CA MET A 1 -1.27 -25.44 -8.84
C MET A 1 -0.42 -24.19 -9.04
N SER A 2 -0.96 -23.20 -9.67
CA SER A 2 -0.21 -21.98 -9.87
C SER A 2 -0.31 -21.08 -8.62
N THR A 3 0.79 -20.45 -8.29
CA THR A 3 0.81 -19.47 -7.21
C THR A 3 0.65 -18.09 -7.85
N GLU A 4 -0.46 -17.46 -7.57
CA GLU A 4 -0.68 -16.12 -8.08
C GLU A 4 0.07 -15.10 -7.20
N PRO A 5 0.64 -14.05 -7.80
CA PRO A 5 1.24 -12.99 -7.02
C PRO A 5 0.19 -12.38 -6.09
N GLN A 6 0.58 -12.15 -4.86
CA GLN A 6 -0.31 -11.48 -3.92
C GLN A 6 -0.40 -10.00 -4.27
N THR A 7 -1.61 -9.49 -4.40
CA THR A 7 -1.83 -8.07 -4.63
C THR A 7 -2.46 -7.47 -3.39
N PHE A 8 -2.27 -6.18 -3.23
CA PHE A 8 -2.89 -5.43 -2.14
C PHE A 8 -3.60 -4.22 -2.71
N GLU A 9 -4.70 -3.86 -2.09
CA GLU A 9 -5.30 -2.55 -2.35
C GLU A 9 -4.88 -1.60 -1.24
N ILE A 10 -4.27 -0.48 -1.63
CA ILE A 10 -3.84 0.55 -0.69
C ILE A 10 -4.86 1.67 -0.74
N LEU A 11 -5.39 2.02 0.42
CA LEU A 11 -6.29 3.16 0.56
C LEU A 11 -5.54 4.28 1.26
N LEU A 12 -5.63 5.49 0.72
CA LEU A 12 -5.11 6.68 1.38
C LEU A 12 -6.26 7.35 2.09
N VAL A 13 -6.20 7.37 3.40
CA VAL A 13 -7.28 7.90 4.24
C VAL A 13 -6.72 9.00 5.15
N PRO A 14 -7.58 9.93 5.61
CA PRO A 14 -7.15 10.92 6.60
C PRO A 14 -6.61 10.25 7.86
N GLU A 15 -5.56 10.83 8.44
CA GLU A 15 -4.89 10.23 9.60
C GLU A 15 -5.80 10.01 10.79
N HIS A 16 -6.84 10.83 10.94
CA HIS A 16 -7.76 10.72 12.08
C HIS A 16 -8.73 9.55 11.97
N VAL A 17 -8.81 8.91 10.80
CA VAL A 17 -9.71 7.78 10.59
C VAL A 17 -9.13 6.55 11.30
N VAL A 18 -9.89 5.95 12.20
CA VAL A 18 -9.43 4.79 12.97
C VAL A 18 -9.41 3.54 12.11
N GLU A 19 -10.46 3.32 11.36
CA GLU A 19 -10.55 2.20 10.43
C GLU A 19 -10.73 2.74 9.02
N GLY A 20 -9.86 2.33 8.11
CA GLY A 20 -9.97 2.73 6.73
C GLY A 20 -10.93 1.85 5.97
N SER A 21 -11.82 2.45 5.20
CA SER A 21 -12.67 1.74 4.25
C SER A 21 -12.60 2.48 2.92
N PRO A 22 -13.07 1.85 1.82
CA PRO A 22 -13.08 2.55 0.54
C PRO A 22 -13.85 3.87 0.56
N ASP A 23 -14.87 3.97 1.44
CA ASP A 23 -15.66 5.20 1.55
C ASP A 23 -14.86 6.35 2.15
N ASP A 24 -13.84 6.05 2.94
CA ASP A 24 -12.99 7.06 3.57
C ASP A 24 -11.80 7.46 2.70
N ALA A 25 -11.52 6.70 1.65
CA ALA A 25 -10.32 6.88 0.87
C ALA A 25 -10.41 8.09 -0.04
N VAL A 26 -9.38 8.94 -0.02
CA VAL A 26 -9.25 10.02 -0.99
C VAL A 26 -8.59 9.50 -2.27
N ARG A 27 -7.90 8.37 -2.20
CA ARG A 27 -7.30 7.70 -3.34
C ARG A 27 -7.08 6.23 -3.00
N SER A 28 -7.11 5.38 -4.01
CA SER A 28 -6.80 3.97 -3.84
C SER A 28 -5.97 3.47 -5.01
N ALA A 29 -5.25 2.38 -4.78
CA ALA A 29 -4.45 1.73 -5.82
C ALA A 29 -4.33 0.25 -5.52
N VAL A 30 -4.38 -0.56 -6.57
CA VAL A 30 -4.05 -1.98 -6.47
C VAL A 30 -2.61 -2.14 -6.89
N VAL A 31 -1.79 -2.72 -6.01
CA VAL A 31 -0.37 -2.91 -6.25
C VAL A 31 -0.03 -4.40 -6.27
N ALA A 32 0.94 -4.76 -7.10
CA ALA A 32 1.40 -6.12 -7.26
C ALA A 32 2.91 -6.19 -7.01
N PRO A 33 3.44 -7.36 -6.62
CA PRO A 33 4.88 -7.49 -6.36
C PRO A 33 5.70 -7.18 -7.61
N THR A 34 6.82 -6.48 -7.43
CA THR A 34 7.74 -6.17 -8.52
C THR A 34 8.82 -7.22 -8.68
N GLY A 35 8.98 -8.12 -7.71
CA GLY A 35 10.09 -9.06 -7.68
C GLY A 35 11.35 -8.51 -7.04
N GLN A 36 11.32 -7.29 -6.56
CA GLN A 36 12.46 -6.63 -5.93
C GLN A 36 12.11 -6.24 -4.51
N ASN A 37 13.14 -6.03 -3.69
CA ASN A 37 12.95 -5.48 -2.34
C ASN A 37 13.27 -4.00 -2.37
N GLY A 38 12.56 -3.24 -1.53
CA GLY A 38 12.83 -1.84 -1.37
C GLY A 38 13.99 -1.57 -0.43
N ALA A 39 14.30 -0.30 -0.24
CA ALA A 39 15.38 0.13 0.65
C ALA A 39 15.14 -0.30 2.10
N SER A 40 13.88 -0.48 2.48
CA SER A 40 13.52 -0.95 3.83
C SER A 40 13.82 -2.44 4.04
N GLY A 41 14.11 -3.17 2.96
CA GLY A 41 14.32 -4.62 3.03
C GLY A 41 13.06 -5.44 2.82
N TYR A 42 11.91 -4.80 2.71
CA TYR A 42 10.64 -5.48 2.48
C TYR A 42 10.35 -5.58 0.99
N PRO A 43 9.52 -6.55 0.57
CA PRO A 43 9.15 -6.66 -0.84
C PRO A 43 8.50 -5.38 -1.35
N ARG A 44 8.86 -5.01 -2.58
CA ARG A 44 8.30 -3.82 -3.22
C ARG A 44 7.12 -4.18 -4.11
N TYR A 45 6.08 -3.40 -4.01
CA TYR A 45 4.85 -3.53 -4.79
C TYR A 45 4.62 -2.24 -5.55
N SER A 46 4.01 -2.34 -6.73
CA SER A 46 3.69 -1.15 -7.50
C SER A 46 2.41 -1.33 -8.29
N GLY A 47 1.75 -0.22 -8.59
CA GLY A 47 0.54 -0.19 -9.40
C GLY A 47 -0.19 1.13 -9.20
N ASP A 48 -0.91 1.56 -10.24
CA ASP A 48 -1.80 2.72 -10.20
C ASP A 48 -1.13 3.99 -9.66
N GLY A 49 0.16 4.17 -9.97
CA GLY A 49 0.89 5.35 -9.55
C GLY A 49 1.48 5.27 -8.15
N MET A 50 1.34 4.15 -7.46
CA MET A 50 1.93 3.96 -6.15
C MET A 50 3.04 2.92 -6.19
N VAL A 51 4.08 3.16 -5.38
CA VAL A 51 5.15 2.19 -5.13
C VAL A 51 5.25 2.05 -3.62
N ALA A 52 5.14 0.83 -3.12
CA ALA A 52 5.10 0.59 -1.68
C ALA A 52 5.99 -0.58 -1.30
N ASP A 53 6.69 -0.45 -0.18
CA ASP A 53 7.35 -1.58 0.46
C ASP A 53 6.39 -2.07 1.54
N ILE A 54 6.01 -3.33 1.45
CA ILE A 54 4.95 -3.90 2.30
C ILE A 54 5.47 -5.16 2.95
N ASP A 55 5.28 -5.25 4.28
CA ASP A 55 5.47 -6.51 4.99
C ASP A 55 4.18 -7.33 4.81
N PRO A 56 4.22 -8.39 4.01
CA PRO A 56 3.00 -9.16 3.73
C PRO A 56 2.50 -9.96 4.93
N ARG A 57 3.38 -10.22 5.90
CA ARG A 57 2.98 -11.00 7.08
C ARG A 57 2.15 -10.17 8.04
N THR A 58 2.57 -8.93 8.27
CA THR A 58 1.85 -8.04 9.18
C THR A 58 0.87 -7.15 8.45
N ARG A 59 0.92 -7.15 7.11
CA ARG A 59 0.11 -6.28 6.25
C ARG A 59 0.35 -4.80 6.60
N THR A 60 1.63 -4.47 6.73
CA THR A 60 2.05 -3.11 7.09
C THR A 60 2.76 -2.47 5.91
N VAL A 61 2.38 -1.24 5.59
CA VAL A 61 3.07 -0.44 4.57
C VAL A 61 4.25 0.24 5.26
N GLU A 62 5.47 -0.18 4.88
CA GLU A 62 6.69 0.33 5.50
C GLU A 62 7.22 1.57 4.81
N ALA A 63 6.91 1.74 3.53
CA ALA A 63 7.31 2.91 2.77
C ALA A 63 6.33 3.08 1.62
N LEU A 64 6.08 4.31 1.21
CA LEU A 64 5.13 4.58 0.14
C LEU A 64 5.52 5.82 -0.63
N LEU A 65 5.47 5.70 -1.95
CA LEU A 65 5.56 6.84 -2.87
C LEU A 65 4.28 6.88 -3.70
N VAL A 66 3.73 8.06 -3.86
CA VAL A 66 2.54 8.30 -4.67
C VAL A 66 2.95 9.24 -5.80
N ASP A 67 2.84 8.75 -7.04
CA ASP A 67 3.27 9.49 -8.22
C ASP A 67 4.72 9.96 -8.12
N GLY A 68 5.58 9.15 -7.49
CA GLY A 68 6.99 9.44 -7.33
C GLY A 68 7.33 10.35 -6.15
N SER A 69 6.36 10.74 -5.35
CA SER A 69 6.57 11.63 -4.22
C SER A 69 6.12 10.99 -2.91
N GLU A 70 6.64 11.49 -1.79
CA GLU A 70 6.19 11.03 -0.49
C GLU A 70 4.72 11.37 -0.28
N LEU A 71 4.08 10.59 0.60
CA LEU A 71 2.66 10.76 0.90
C LEU A 71 2.40 12.15 1.47
N ASP A 72 1.29 12.76 1.05
CA ASP A 72 0.87 14.06 1.54
C ASP A 72 0.63 14.04 3.05
N TYR A 73 0.92 15.16 3.67
CA TYR A 73 0.73 15.35 5.09
C TYR A 73 -0.75 15.16 5.45
N GLY A 74 -1.00 14.49 6.56
CA GLY A 74 -2.36 14.28 7.03
C GLY A 74 -3.07 13.05 6.48
N LEU A 75 -2.40 12.30 5.60
CA LEU A 75 -2.92 11.04 5.06
C LEU A 75 -2.11 9.87 5.59
N LYS A 76 -2.74 8.70 5.62
CA LYS A 76 -2.04 7.47 5.95
C LYS A 76 -2.47 6.36 5.00
N PRO A 77 -1.58 5.41 4.70
CA PRO A 77 -1.95 4.25 3.89
C PRO A 77 -2.52 3.14 4.77
N VAL A 78 -3.57 2.49 4.28
CA VAL A 78 -4.08 1.27 4.90
C VAL A 78 -4.27 0.23 3.81
N LEU A 79 -4.06 -1.03 4.16
CA LEU A 79 -4.33 -2.13 3.24
C LEU A 79 -5.77 -2.58 3.39
N TYR A 80 -6.42 -2.84 2.29
CA TYR A 80 -7.82 -3.24 2.28
C TYR A 80 -7.96 -4.54 1.49
N PRO A 81 -8.74 -5.50 1.99
CA PRO A 81 -9.39 -5.51 3.31
C PRO A 81 -8.35 -5.61 4.43
N PRO A 82 -8.67 -5.15 5.64
CA PRO A 82 -7.67 -5.09 6.73
C PRO A 82 -7.18 -6.45 7.20
N THR A 83 -7.93 -7.49 6.97
CA THR A 83 -7.47 -8.87 7.26
C THR A 83 -8.02 -9.84 6.25
#